data_c6e0beb4171034785de0e5ecf119c7ce
#
_entry.id   c6e0beb4171034785de0e5ecf119c7ce
#
_cell.length_a   1.000
_cell.length_b   1.000
_cell.length_c   1.000
_cell.angle_alpha   90.00
_cell.angle_beta   90.00
_cell.angle_gamma   90.00
#
_symmetry.space_group_name_H-M   'P 1'
#
loop_
_entity.id
_entity.type
_entity.pdbx_description
1 polymer ?
#
loop_
_entity_poly.entity_id
_entity_poly.type
_entity_poly.pdbx_seq_one_letter_code
_entity_poly.pdbx_strand_id
1 'polypeptide(L)'
;MAFIYRCQIELHDSLYFATREIGRLYETEPVIHNYALCYALGLVDSEIYSTTVSEEHSYRYFCPEQVPKYEPHLTALNPQGIYVTPGRSISHSSTLNTWKYANNNYHVEMEKTQKNIPSFGRTKEISPESKFEFFIISQKSLKLAKWIRLGKWMSKAAVEIVEQKELKRSPSETNFIFPYLLNPLDVMFSHLVISYDVVNMPPVSLIQNVKMLGRYYEFDKLKIPACMAYRFRAD
;
A
#
# COMPACT_ATOMS: atom_id res chain seq x y z
N MET A 1 0.10 26.44 -0.48
CA MET A 1 0.32 25.76 0.80
C MET A 1 -0.25 24.37 0.70
N ALA A 2 0.28 23.43 1.45
CA ALA A 2 -0.24 22.07 1.51
C ALA A 2 -0.33 21.64 2.97
N PHE A 3 -1.38 20.91 3.31
CA PHE A 3 -1.48 20.19 4.58
C PHE A 3 -0.69 18.91 4.46
N ILE A 4 0.22 18.70 5.39
CA ILE A 4 1.02 17.48 5.50
C ILE A 4 0.69 16.80 6.81
N TYR A 5 0.29 15.55 6.70
CA TYR A 5 -0.08 14.70 7.82
C TYR A 5 0.99 13.64 8.00
N ARG A 6 1.53 13.54 9.19
CA ARG A 6 2.32 12.40 9.65
C ARG A 6 1.39 11.42 10.31
N CYS A 7 1.21 10.28 9.70
CA CYS A 7 0.25 9.27 10.13
C CYS A 7 0.97 8.01 10.59
N GLN A 8 0.41 7.35 11.59
CA GLN A 8 0.82 6.02 12.03
C GLN A 8 -0.33 5.03 11.89
N ILE A 9 0.02 3.80 11.56
CA ILE A 9 -0.87 2.65 11.56
C ILE A 9 -0.37 1.67 12.61
N GLU A 10 -1.29 1.15 13.42
CA GLU A 10 -1.06 0.02 14.31
C GLU A 10 -1.94 -1.15 13.89
N LEU A 11 -1.33 -2.31 13.64
CA LEU A 11 -2.05 -3.51 13.26
C LEU A 11 -2.73 -4.16 14.47
N HIS A 12 -3.99 -4.51 14.32
CA HIS A 12 -4.77 -5.26 15.31
C HIS A 12 -4.97 -6.73 14.93
N ASP A 13 -4.71 -7.06 13.67
CA ASP A 13 -4.73 -8.42 13.12
C ASP A 13 -3.45 -8.65 12.33
N SER A 14 -3.11 -9.91 12.04
CA SER A 14 -1.98 -10.27 11.18
C SER A 14 -2.18 -9.74 9.77
N LEU A 15 -1.18 -9.04 9.23
CA LEU A 15 -1.22 -8.46 7.89
C LEU A 15 -0.57 -9.38 6.86
N TYR A 16 -1.30 -9.66 5.79
CA TYR A 16 -0.84 -10.49 4.68
C TYR A 16 -1.09 -9.84 3.32
N PHE A 17 0.00 -9.65 2.55
CA PHE A 17 -0.05 -9.12 1.18
C PHE A 17 0.52 -10.06 0.12
N ALA A 18 1.30 -11.06 0.49
CA ALA A 18 2.05 -11.90 -0.44
C ALA A 18 2.94 -11.07 -1.39
N THR A 19 3.81 -10.25 -0.82
CA THR A 19 4.69 -9.38 -1.61
C THR A 19 5.80 -10.13 -2.32
N ARG A 20 6.15 -11.33 -1.83
CA ARG A 20 7.14 -12.22 -2.43
C ARG A 20 6.67 -13.67 -2.35
N GLU A 21 6.96 -14.43 -3.40
CA GLU A 21 6.73 -15.87 -3.46
C GLU A 21 8.06 -16.59 -3.64
N ILE A 22 8.33 -17.55 -2.74
CA ILE A 22 9.53 -18.38 -2.76
C ILE A 22 9.08 -19.84 -2.66
N GLY A 23 8.80 -20.46 -3.79
CA GLY A 23 8.24 -21.80 -3.84
C GLY A 23 6.86 -21.87 -3.17
N ARG A 24 6.78 -22.53 -1.99
CA ARG A 24 5.54 -22.63 -1.21
C ARG A 24 5.48 -21.66 -0.03
N LEU A 25 6.40 -20.70 0.03
CA LEU A 25 6.41 -19.64 1.03
C LEU A 25 5.98 -18.33 0.38
N TYR A 26 4.96 -17.73 0.95
CA TYR A 26 4.48 -16.40 0.61
C TYR A 26 4.84 -15.44 1.72
N GLU A 27 5.68 -14.47 1.43
CA GLU A 27 6.14 -13.48 2.40
C GLU A 27 5.38 -12.15 2.25
N THR A 28 5.23 -11.47 3.37
CA THR A 28 4.81 -10.07 3.42
C THR A 28 5.99 -9.25 3.92
N GLU A 29 6.50 -8.36 3.07
CA GLU A 29 7.53 -7.40 3.45
C GLU A 29 6.96 -6.37 4.43
N PRO A 30 7.76 -5.83 5.39
CA PRO A 30 7.31 -4.87 6.38
C PRO A 30 7.15 -3.46 5.78
N VAL A 31 6.42 -3.40 4.70
CA VAL A 31 6.13 -2.21 3.91
C VAL A 31 4.68 -2.25 3.44
N ILE A 32 4.00 -1.11 3.48
CA ILE A 32 2.65 -0.97 2.93
C ILE A 32 2.74 -0.06 1.69
N HIS A 33 2.38 -0.61 0.53
CA HIS A 33 2.40 0.15 -0.72
C HIS A 33 1.42 1.33 -0.65
N ASN A 34 1.80 2.49 -1.19
CA ASN A 34 0.95 3.69 -1.17
C ASN A 34 -0.41 3.47 -1.86
N TYR A 35 -0.47 2.64 -2.90
CA TYR A 35 -1.73 2.29 -3.55
C TYR A 35 -2.69 1.62 -2.56
N ALA A 36 -2.23 0.63 -1.81
CA ALA A 36 -3.04 -0.04 -0.81
C ALA A 36 -3.54 0.93 0.28
N LEU A 37 -2.72 1.89 0.68
CA LEU A 37 -3.10 2.93 1.64
C LEU A 37 -4.21 3.84 1.09
N CYS A 38 -4.16 4.24 -0.18
CA CYS A 38 -5.19 5.07 -0.78
C CYS A 38 -6.56 4.42 -0.74
N TYR A 39 -6.64 3.12 -1.05
CA TYR A 39 -7.89 2.36 -0.98
C TYR A 39 -8.34 2.17 0.48
N ALA A 40 -7.44 1.75 1.35
CA ALA A 40 -7.76 1.49 2.74
C ALA A 40 -8.23 2.74 3.50
N LEU A 41 -7.67 3.91 3.19
CA LEU A 41 -8.05 5.19 3.78
C LEU A 41 -9.37 5.76 3.19
N GLY A 42 -9.95 5.10 2.18
CA GLY A 42 -11.17 5.59 1.52
C GLY A 42 -10.97 6.86 0.71
N LEU A 43 -9.75 7.12 0.23
CA LEU A 43 -9.44 8.29 -0.61
C LEU A 43 -9.85 8.05 -2.06
N VAL A 44 -9.90 6.80 -2.48
CA VAL A 44 -10.37 6.38 -3.80
C VAL A 44 -11.89 6.27 -3.77
N ASP A 45 -12.55 6.82 -4.79
CA ASP A 45 -13.98 6.64 -4.94
C ASP A 45 -14.30 5.18 -5.26
N SER A 46 -14.94 4.52 -4.29
CA SER A 46 -15.27 3.09 -4.38
C SER A 46 -16.70 2.82 -4.83
N GLU A 47 -17.50 3.84 -5.15
CA GLU A 47 -18.87 3.64 -5.62
C GLU A 47 -18.93 2.79 -6.90
N ILE A 48 -17.87 2.86 -7.71
CA ILE A 48 -17.70 2.04 -8.91
C ILE A 48 -17.58 0.54 -8.56
N TYR A 49 -17.23 0.18 -7.33
CA TYR A 49 -17.12 -1.22 -6.90
C TYR A 49 -18.42 -1.85 -6.45
N SER A 50 -19.42 -1.07 -6.10
CA SER A 50 -20.64 -1.55 -5.48
C SER A 50 -21.83 -1.68 -6.44
N THR A 51 -21.71 -1.16 -7.65
CA THR A 51 -22.84 -1.08 -8.57
C THR A 51 -22.92 -2.26 -9.52
N THR A 52 -24.06 -2.91 -9.46
CA THR A 52 -24.59 -3.89 -10.39
C THR A 52 -23.97 -5.27 -10.29
N VAL A 53 -24.55 -6.06 -9.40
CA VAL A 53 -24.66 -7.51 -9.62
C VAL A 53 -25.40 -7.66 -10.97
N SER A 54 -24.71 -8.07 -12.03
CA SER A 54 -25.38 -8.41 -13.28
C SER A 54 -26.30 -9.62 -13.00
N GLU A 55 -27.49 -9.65 -13.55
CA GLU A 55 -28.44 -10.76 -13.37
C GLU A 55 -27.80 -12.11 -13.72
N GLU A 56 -26.88 -12.10 -14.68
CA GLU A 56 -26.13 -13.26 -15.14
C GLU A 56 -25.14 -13.84 -14.10
N HIS A 57 -24.76 -13.03 -13.11
CA HIS A 57 -23.77 -13.39 -12.08
C HIS A 57 -24.31 -13.16 -10.67
N SER A 58 -25.61 -13.09 -10.49
CA SER A 58 -26.28 -12.82 -9.20
C SER A 58 -25.91 -13.82 -8.08
N TYR A 59 -25.49 -15.02 -8.42
CA TYR A 59 -25.03 -16.06 -7.49
C TYR A 59 -23.55 -15.92 -7.11
N ARG A 60 -22.79 -15.13 -7.84
CA ARG A 60 -21.40 -14.80 -7.50
C ARG A 60 -21.43 -13.46 -6.79
N TYR A 61 -21.18 -13.46 -5.52
CA TYR A 61 -20.99 -12.25 -4.72
C TYR A 61 -19.79 -11.41 -5.19
N PHE A 62 -19.43 -11.46 -6.46
CA PHE A 62 -18.32 -10.76 -7.06
C PHE A 62 -18.84 -9.67 -7.98
N CYS A 63 -18.60 -8.44 -7.59
CA CYS A 63 -18.58 -7.37 -8.56
C CYS A 63 -17.49 -7.70 -9.60
N PRO A 64 -17.77 -7.74 -10.90
CA PRO A 64 -16.75 -7.98 -11.93
C PRO A 64 -15.57 -7.00 -11.86
N GLU A 65 -15.75 -5.86 -11.22
CA GLU A 65 -14.79 -4.79 -11.08
C GLU A 65 -14.03 -4.77 -9.74
N GLN A 66 -13.99 -5.89 -9.01
CA GLN A 66 -13.21 -5.98 -7.76
C GLN A 66 -11.69 -5.93 -7.96
N VAL A 67 -11.22 -5.97 -9.20
CA VAL A 67 -9.80 -5.76 -9.50
C VAL A 67 -9.51 -4.27 -9.46
N PRO A 68 -8.60 -3.81 -8.59
CA PRO A 68 -8.25 -2.40 -8.53
C PRO A 68 -7.76 -1.89 -9.88
N LYS A 69 -8.38 -0.86 -10.40
CA LYS A 69 -7.93 -0.13 -11.59
C LYS A 69 -7.06 1.02 -11.11
N TYR A 70 -5.79 0.75 -10.82
CA TYR A 70 -4.90 1.72 -10.17
C TYR A 70 -4.81 3.04 -10.92
N GLU A 71 -4.63 3.01 -12.22
CA GLU A 71 -4.44 4.23 -13.02
C GLU A 71 -5.63 5.19 -12.91
N PRO A 72 -6.86 4.85 -13.34
CA PRO A 72 -7.97 5.81 -13.29
C PRO A 72 -8.33 6.23 -11.85
N HIS A 73 -8.20 5.32 -10.88
CA HIS A 73 -8.58 5.62 -9.50
C HIS A 73 -7.58 6.53 -8.80
N LEU A 74 -6.29 6.26 -8.95
CA LEU A 74 -5.26 7.02 -8.25
C LEU A 74 -4.96 8.35 -8.94
N THR A 75 -4.98 8.39 -10.29
CA THR A 75 -4.81 9.66 -11.01
C THR A 75 -5.93 10.66 -10.73
N ALA A 76 -7.13 10.19 -10.35
CA ALA A 76 -8.23 11.04 -9.91
C ALA A 76 -7.92 11.83 -8.60
N LEU A 77 -6.91 11.41 -7.83
CA LEU A 77 -6.44 12.14 -6.64
C LEU A 77 -5.52 13.33 -7.00
N ASN A 78 -4.88 13.31 -8.16
CA ASN A 78 -3.95 14.36 -8.58
C ASN A 78 -4.60 15.75 -8.67
N PRO A 79 -5.77 15.93 -9.33
CA PRO A 79 -6.46 17.22 -9.34
C PRO A 79 -6.91 17.71 -7.96
N GLN A 80 -7.12 16.78 -7.03
CA GLN A 80 -7.45 17.08 -5.64
C GLN A 80 -6.21 17.47 -4.82
N GLY A 81 -5.02 17.30 -5.37
CA GLY A 81 -3.74 17.55 -4.72
C GLY A 81 -3.47 16.61 -3.56
N ILE A 82 -4.00 15.38 -3.61
CA ILE A 82 -3.83 14.35 -2.58
C ILE A 82 -2.76 13.36 -3.02
N TYR A 83 -1.76 13.16 -2.17
CA TYR A 83 -0.75 12.13 -2.35
C TYR A 83 -0.44 11.44 -1.03
N VAL A 84 -0.30 10.13 -1.05
CA VAL A 84 0.04 9.28 0.10
C VAL A 84 1.38 8.62 -0.17
N THR A 85 2.34 8.71 0.75
CA THR A 85 3.60 7.98 0.64
C THR A 85 3.39 6.51 1.05
N PRO A 86 4.24 5.58 0.59
CA PRO A 86 4.24 4.22 1.13
C PRO A 86 4.51 4.22 2.64
N GLY A 87 3.94 3.24 3.34
CA GLY A 87 4.12 3.06 4.77
C GLY A 87 5.39 2.28 5.09
N ARG A 88 6.27 2.89 5.90
CA ARG A 88 7.49 2.26 6.42
C ARG A 88 7.21 1.69 7.80
N SER A 89 7.71 0.49 8.07
CA SER A 89 7.66 -0.06 9.42
C SER A 89 8.53 0.77 10.39
N ILE A 90 7.94 1.11 11.54
CA ILE A 90 8.64 1.68 12.70
C ILE A 90 9.08 0.54 13.61
N SER A 91 8.17 -0.41 13.85
CA SER A 91 8.41 -1.63 14.61
C SER A 91 7.53 -2.73 14.04
N HIS A 92 8.08 -3.93 13.91
CA HIS A 92 7.30 -5.07 13.46
C HIS A 92 7.88 -6.37 13.99
N SER A 93 7.02 -7.36 14.08
CA SER A 93 7.37 -8.77 14.19
C SER A 93 6.66 -9.54 13.08
N SER A 94 7.11 -10.76 12.82
CA SER A 94 6.52 -11.61 11.79
C SER A 94 6.22 -12.98 12.35
N THR A 95 5.12 -13.56 11.91
CA THR A 95 4.70 -14.92 12.25
C THR A 95 4.72 -15.78 11.00
N LEU A 96 5.32 -16.97 11.12
CA LEU A 96 5.31 -17.95 10.06
C LEU A 96 4.21 -18.97 10.32
N ASN A 97 3.20 -19.01 9.45
CA ASN A 97 2.10 -19.94 9.50
C ASN A 97 2.29 -21.05 8.45
N THR A 98 1.93 -22.27 8.82
CA THR A 98 1.89 -23.40 7.90
C THR A 98 0.44 -23.84 7.72
N TRP A 99 -0.03 -23.78 6.50
CA TRP A 99 -1.37 -24.18 6.11
C TRP A 99 -1.31 -25.59 5.52
N LYS A 100 -2.02 -26.52 6.14
CA LYS A 100 -2.22 -27.85 5.58
C LYS A 100 -3.61 -27.92 4.96
N TYR A 101 -3.67 -28.36 3.74
CA TYR A 101 -4.90 -28.57 3.03
C TYR A 101 -5.02 -30.03 2.61
N ALA A 102 -5.99 -30.72 3.19
CA ALA A 102 -6.46 -32.03 2.73
C ALA A 102 -7.99 -31.96 2.68
N ASN A 103 -8.56 -32.16 1.53
CA ASN A 103 -10.01 -32.09 1.37
C ASN A 103 -10.62 -33.49 1.45
N ASN A 104 -11.27 -33.77 2.57
CA ASN A 104 -11.93 -35.06 2.80
C ASN A 104 -13.22 -35.25 1.98
N ASN A 105 -13.71 -34.19 1.33
CA ASN A 105 -14.96 -34.24 0.56
C ASN A 105 -14.73 -34.59 -0.92
N TYR A 106 -13.50 -34.68 -1.40
CA TYR A 106 -13.19 -34.96 -2.81
C TYR A 106 -12.77 -36.42 -3.02
N HIS A 107 -13.68 -37.34 -2.79
CA HIS A 107 -13.46 -38.74 -3.11
C HIS A 107 -13.17 -38.97 -4.60
N VAL A 108 -13.77 -38.15 -5.49
CA VAL A 108 -13.59 -38.24 -6.94
C VAL A 108 -12.17 -37.84 -7.37
N GLU A 109 -11.54 -36.92 -6.70
CA GLU A 109 -10.14 -36.53 -6.98
C GLU A 109 -9.14 -37.58 -6.48
N MET A 110 -9.49 -38.30 -5.44
CA MET A 110 -8.68 -39.44 -4.96
C MET A 110 -8.55 -40.55 -6.01
N GLU A 111 -9.61 -40.83 -6.74
CA GLU A 111 -9.58 -41.80 -7.83
C GLU A 111 -8.68 -41.36 -8.99
N LYS A 112 -8.67 -40.05 -9.29
CA LYS A 112 -7.86 -39.47 -10.37
C LYS A 112 -6.38 -39.37 -10.01
N THR A 113 -6.06 -39.09 -8.76
CA THR A 113 -4.67 -38.82 -8.31
C THR A 113 -4.04 -40.00 -7.58
N GLN A 114 -4.79 -41.08 -7.32
CA GLN A 114 -4.42 -42.26 -6.56
C GLN A 114 -3.91 -42.00 -5.13
N LYS A 115 -3.79 -40.75 -4.69
CA LYS A 115 -3.34 -40.38 -3.34
C LYS A 115 -3.88 -39.02 -2.94
N ASN A 116 -4.61 -38.96 -1.84
CA ASN A 116 -4.91 -37.70 -1.15
C ASN A 116 -3.68 -37.26 -0.37
N ILE A 117 -2.72 -36.66 -1.05
CA ILE A 117 -1.52 -36.11 -0.40
C ILE A 117 -1.87 -34.73 0.10
N PRO A 118 -1.80 -34.46 1.44
CA PRO A 118 -1.99 -33.13 1.95
C PRO A 118 -1.02 -32.15 1.30
N SER A 119 -1.55 -31.14 0.63
CA SER A 119 -0.72 -30.03 0.20
C SER A 119 -0.56 -29.06 1.35
N PHE A 120 0.55 -28.35 1.39
CA PHE A 120 0.79 -27.32 2.39
C PHE A 120 1.46 -26.11 1.74
N GLY A 121 1.14 -24.95 2.29
CA GLY A 121 1.78 -23.68 2.01
C GLY A 121 2.23 -23.04 3.31
N ARG A 122 3.10 -22.06 3.19
CA ARG A 122 3.56 -21.24 4.31
C ARG A 122 3.30 -19.78 4.01
N THR A 123 2.85 -19.04 5.02
CA THR A 123 2.72 -17.59 4.95
C THR A 123 3.55 -16.96 6.05
N LYS A 124 4.37 -15.99 5.68
CA LYS A 124 5.02 -15.10 6.64
C LYS A 124 4.24 -13.80 6.65
N GLU A 125 3.62 -13.54 7.77
CA GLU A 125 2.71 -12.43 8.01
C GLU A 125 3.35 -11.44 8.95
N ILE A 126 2.94 -10.17 8.87
CA ILE A 126 3.31 -9.18 9.87
C ILE A 126 2.33 -9.30 11.03
N SER A 127 2.86 -9.48 12.23
CA SER A 127 2.07 -9.73 13.44
C SER A 127 1.29 -8.49 13.89
N PRO A 128 0.21 -8.66 14.67
CA PRO A 128 -0.45 -7.57 15.39
C PRO A 128 0.54 -6.74 16.19
N GLU A 129 0.13 -5.50 16.57
CA GLU A 129 0.93 -4.51 17.29
C GLU A 129 2.11 -3.92 16.48
N SER A 130 2.32 -4.41 15.25
CA SER A 130 3.30 -3.81 14.34
C SER A 130 2.85 -2.42 13.91
N LYS A 131 3.79 -1.48 13.83
CA LYS A 131 3.52 -0.07 13.57
C LYS A 131 4.21 0.39 12.28
N PHE A 132 3.47 1.19 11.53
CA PHE A 132 3.93 1.80 10.29
C PHE A 132 3.72 3.30 10.30
N GLU A 133 4.57 4.01 9.60
CA GLU A 133 4.50 5.46 9.44
C GLU A 133 4.48 5.83 7.97
N PHE A 134 3.65 6.81 7.62
CA PHE A 134 3.53 7.37 6.27
C PHE A 134 3.10 8.83 6.33
N PHE A 135 3.19 9.51 5.19
CA PHE A 135 2.78 10.90 5.05
C PHE A 135 1.64 11.02 4.05
N ILE A 136 0.72 11.95 4.33
CA ILE A 136 -0.27 12.40 3.36
C ILE A 136 -0.01 13.87 3.08
N ILE A 137 0.03 14.21 1.80
CA ILE A 137 0.10 15.58 1.32
C ILE A 137 -1.25 15.90 0.71
N SER A 138 -1.86 17.03 1.08
CA SER A 138 -3.15 17.44 0.54
C SER A 138 -3.24 18.95 0.42
N GLN A 139 -3.94 19.44 -0.61
CA GLN A 139 -4.26 20.87 -0.74
C GLN A 139 -5.44 21.29 0.14
N LYS A 140 -6.22 20.33 0.63
CA LYS A 140 -7.38 20.57 1.50
C LYS A 140 -7.21 19.81 2.81
N SER A 141 -7.84 20.31 3.87
CA SER A 141 -7.91 19.56 5.13
C SER A 141 -8.70 18.27 4.91
N LEU A 142 -8.14 17.15 5.39
CA LEU A 142 -8.71 15.81 5.27
C LEU A 142 -9.19 15.32 6.62
N LYS A 143 -10.32 14.61 6.59
CA LYS A 143 -10.80 13.83 7.73
C LYS A 143 -10.53 12.34 7.41
N LEU A 144 -9.60 11.73 8.13
CA LEU A 144 -9.24 10.33 7.94
C LEU A 144 -10.10 9.40 8.81
N ALA A 145 -10.34 8.20 8.32
CA ALA A 145 -10.92 7.13 9.10
C ALA A 145 -9.95 6.69 10.20
N LYS A 146 -10.46 6.47 11.42
CA LYS A 146 -9.65 5.96 12.55
C LYS A 146 -9.33 4.48 12.43
N TRP A 147 -10.11 3.74 11.66
CA TRP A 147 -9.99 2.31 11.45
C TRP A 147 -10.03 2.01 9.97
N ILE A 148 -9.13 1.15 9.54
CA ILE A 148 -9.03 0.71 8.15
C ILE A 148 -8.92 -0.81 8.06
N ARG A 149 -9.08 -1.34 6.85
CA ARG A 149 -8.83 -2.72 6.51
C ARG A 149 -7.70 -2.80 5.51
N LEU A 150 -6.75 -3.70 5.77
CA LEU A 150 -5.53 -3.85 4.96
C LEU A 150 -5.29 -5.31 4.59
N GLY A 151 -4.61 -5.50 3.46
CA GLY A 151 -4.14 -6.80 3.01
C GLY A 151 -5.24 -7.72 2.50
N LYS A 152 -4.82 -8.90 2.05
CA LYS A 152 -5.73 -9.89 1.45
C LYS A 152 -6.75 -10.47 2.44
N TRP A 153 -6.47 -10.39 3.73
CA TRP A 153 -7.35 -10.91 4.79
C TRP A 153 -8.16 -9.82 5.49
N MET A 154 -8.16 -8.61 4.91
CA MET A 154 -8.93 -7.50 5.47
C MET A 154 -8.59 -7.20 6.93
N SER A 155 -7.31 -7.30 7.27
CA SER A 155 -6.79 -7.12 8.62
C SER A 155 -7.12 -5.75 9.16
N LYS A 156 -7.60 -5.69 10.40
CA LYS A 156 -7.99 -4.45 11.07
C LYS A 156 -6.75 -3.69 11.51
N ALA A 157 -6.73 -2.39 11.25
CA ALA A 157 -5.68 -1.50 11.69
C ALA A 157 -6.24 -0.16 12.16
N ALA A 158 -5.64 0.40 13.21
CA ALA A 158 -5.91 1.74 13.68
C ALA A 158 -5.06 2.75 12.92
N VAL A 159 -5.61 3.91 12.62
CA VAL A 159 -4.91 5.04 11.99
C VAL A 159 -4.94 6.23 12.94
N GLU A 160 -3.77 6.80 13.20
CA GLU A 160 -3.62 8.00 14.01
C GLU A 160 -2.88 9.08 13.20
N ILE A 161 -3.39 10.30 13.26
CA ILE A 161 -2.66 11.48 12.80
C ILE A 161 -1.80 11.95 13.98
N VAL A 162 -0.50 11.65 13.91
CA VAL A 162 0.46 12.03 14.96
C VAL A 162 0.73 13.53 14.91
N GLU A 163 0.82 14.08 13.72
CA GLU A 163 1.10 15.49 13.51
C GLU A 163 0.53 15.98 12.17
N GLN A 164 0.06 17.23 12.16
CA GLN A 164 -0.42 17.92 10.97
C GLN A 164 0.19 19.31 10.89
N LYS A 165 0.73 19.65 9.73
CA LYS A 165 1.28 21.00 9.46
C LYS A 165 0.80 21.52 8.12
N GLU A 166 0.59 22.84 8.06
CA GLU A 166 0.39 23.54 6.81
C GLU A 166 1.69 24.18 6.35
N LEU A 167 2.27 23.67 5.26
CA LEU A 167 3.60 24.02 4.81
C LEU A 167 3.59 24.65 3.41
N LYS A 168 4.53 25.56 3.21
CA LYS A 168 4.86 26.10 1.89
C LYS A 168 5.93 25.21 1.24
N ARG A 169 5.82 25.07 -0.07
CA ARG A 169 6.86 24.42 -0.87
C ARG A 169 8.11 25.29 -0.89
N SER A 170 9.29 24.66 -0.88
CA SER A 170 10.57 25.37 -1.02
C SER A 170 10.60 26.23 -2.28
N PRO A 171 11.16 27.46 -2.23
CA PRO A 171 11.21 28.35 -3.38
C PRO A 171 12.15 27.85 -4.47
N SER A 172 13.23 27.17 -4.09
CA SER A 172 14.29 26.66 -4.97
C SER A 172 14.42 25.14 -4.88
N GLU A 173 15.01 24.57 -5.90
CA GLU A 173 15.41 23.17 -5.93
C GLU A 173 16.75 23.01 -5.23
N THR A 174 16.87 21.99 -4.38
CA THR A 174 18.10 21.67 -3.66
C THR A 174 18.30 20.17 -3.57
N ASN A 175 19.52 19.76 -3.33
CA ASN A 175 19.82 18.38 -3.00
C ASN A 175 19.33 18.05 -1.58
N PHE A 176 18.65 16.93 -1.44
CA PHE A 176 18.24 16.41 -0.14
C PHE A 176 18.12 14.89 -0.16
N ILE A 177 18.02 14.31 1.03
CA ILE A 177 17.77 12.87 1.20
C ILE A 177 16.40 12.71 1.85
N PHE A 178 15.59 11.83 1.29
CA PHE A 178 14.34 11.39 1.90
C PHE A 178 14.50 9.94 2.36
N PRO A 179 14.48 9.68 3.67
CA PRO A 179 14.80 8.35 4.20
C PRO A 179 13.63 7.37 4.19
N TYR A 180 12.43 7.84 3.83
CA TYR A 180 11.24 7.01 3.76
C TYR A 180 11.07 6.41 2.37
N LEU A 181 10.05 5.55 2.26
CA LEU A 181 9.71 4.90 1.00
C LEU A 181 9.03 5.86 0.03
N LEU A 182 9.34 5.70 -1.24
CA LEU A 182 8.68 6.38 -2.35
C LEU A 182 8.35 5.40 -3.47
N ASN A 183 7.30 5.71 -4.21
CA ASN A 183 7.05 5.08 -5.50
C ASN A 183 7.84 5.86 -6.57
N PRO A 184 8.78 5.22 -7.29
CA PRO A 184 9.61 5.91 -8.29
C PRO A 184 8.78 6.55 -9.40
N LEU A 185 7.66 5.93 -9.81
CA LEU A 185 6.78 6.48 -10.84
C LEU A 185 6.18 7.82 -10.43
N ASP A 186 5.94 8.01 -9.13
CA ASP A 186 5.25 9.17 -8.59
C ASP A 186 6.17 10.36 -8.31
N VAL A 187 7.51 10.17 -8.37
CA VAL A 187 8.50 11.19 -7.99
C VAL A 187 9.49 11.52 -9.10
N MET A 188 9.91 10.56 -9.92
CA MET A 188 10.99 10.74 -10.90
C MET A 188 10.66 11.72 -12.04
N PHE A 189 9.39 12.03 -12.25
CA PHE A 189 9.00 13.05 -13.24
C PHE A 189 9.20 14.49 -12.76
N SER A 190 9.26 14.70 -11.44
CA SER A 190 9.35 16.03 -10.82
C SER A 190 10.66 16.27 -10.08
N HIS A 191 11.47 15.21 -9.85
CA HIS A 191 12.72 15.24 -9.14
C HIS A 191 13.80 14.45 -9.89
N LEU A 192 15.01 14.99 -9.91
CA LEU A 192 16.17 14.24 -10.39
C LEU A 192 16.65 13.31 -9.27
N VAL A 193 16.37 12.02 -9.41
CA VAL A 193 16.81 11.00 -8.44
C VAL A 193 18.26 10.63 -8.75
N ILE A 194 19.14 10.70 -7.73
CA ILE A 194 20.57 10.50 -7.85
C ILE A 194 20.98 9.09 -7.38
N SER A 195 20.49 8.68 -6.21
CA SER A 195 20.75 7.35 -5.65
C SER A 195 19.61 6.91 -4.74
N TYR A 196 19.41 5.61 -4.62
CA TYR A 196 18.33 5.00 -3.81
C TYR A 196 18.61 3.52 -3.58
N ASP A 197 17.94 2.96 -2.58
CA ASP A 197 17.84 1.52 -2.36
C ASP A 197 16.49 1.03 -2.90
N VAL A 198 16.45 -0.18 -3.47
CA VAL A 198 15.24 -0.77 -4.05
C VAL A 198 14.60 -1.75 -3.09
N VAL A 199 13.29 -1.66 -2.94
CA VAL A 199 12.44 -2.65 -2.28
C VAL A 199 11.54 -3.28 -3.33
N ASN A 200 11.87 -4.50 -3.75
CA ASN A 200 11.11 -5.21 -4.78
C ASN A 200 9.80 -5.74 -4.21
N MET A 201 8.68 -5.23 -4.72
CA MET A 201 7.34 -5.67 -4.36
C MET A 201 6.32 -5.32 -5.45
N PRO A 202 5.23 -6.09 -5.60
CA PRO A 202 4.12 -5.72 -6.46
C PRO A 202 3.28 -4.59 -5.84
N PRO A 203 2.55 -3.79 -6.64
CA PRO A 203 2.51 -3.81 -8.10
C PRO A 203 3.70 -3.08 -8.73
N VAL A 204 4.39 -2.23 -7.99
CA VAL A 204 5.56 -1.44 -8.41
C VAL A 204 6.60 -1.52 -7.31
N SER A 205 7.86 -1.76 -7.67
CA SER A 205 8.97 -1.70 -6.71
C SER A 205 9.10 -0.30 -6.13
N LEU A 206 9.33 -0.22 -4.83
CA LEU A 206 9.52 1.03 -4.11
C LEU A 206 11.01 1.35 -3.97
N ILE A 207 11.30 2.61 -3.68
CA ILE A 207 12.65 3.09 -3.40
C ILE A 207 12.69 3.75 -2.01
N GLN A 208 13.84 3.66 -1.34
CA GLN A 208 14.08 4.28 -0.02
C GLN A 208 15.46 4.90 0.05
N ASN A 209 15.73 5.69 1.08
CA ASN A 209 16.98 6.44 1.27
C ASN A 209 17.35 7.27 0.04
N VAL A 210 16.34 7.89 -0.56
CA VAL A 210 16.44 8.51 -1.88
C VAL A 210 17.17 9.85 -1.78
N LYS A 211 18.32 9.95 -2.43
CA LYS A 211 19.00 11.22 -2.67
C LYS A 211 18.50 11.82 -3.98
N MET A 212 18.00 13.05 -3.91
CA MET A 212 17.38 13.70 -5.06
C MET A 212 17.62 15.21 -5.09
N LEU A 213 17.51 15.80 -6.27
CA LEU A 213 17.43 17.23 -6.51
C LEU A 213 16.00 17.60 -6.87
N GLY A 214 15.42 18.58 -6.17
CA GLY A 214 14.08 19.04 -6.46
C GLY A 214 13.53 19.95 -5.37
N ARG A 215 12.23 20.24 -5.44
CA ARG A 215 11.51 21.03 -4.45
C ARG A 215 10.93 20.15 -3.36
N TYR A 216 10.83 20.67 -2.15
CA TYR A 216 10.38 19.91 -0.99
C TYR A 216 9.48 20.75 -0.07
N TYR A 217 8.82 20.05 0.85
CA TYR A 217 8.21 20.61 2.05
C TYR A 217 9.12 20.31 3.24
N GLU A 218 9.39 21.31 4.06
CA GLU A 218 10.18 21.12 5.28
C GLU A 218 9.27 20.82 6.46
N PHE A 219 9.26 19.54 6.85
CA PHE A 219 8.49 19.05 7.98
C PHE A 219 9.46 18.75 9.11
N ASP A 220 9.66 19.70 10.03
CA ASP A 220 10.72 19.72 11.02
C ASP A 220 12.12 19.61 10.35
N LYS A 221 12.82 18.52 10.63
CA LYS A 221 14.12 18.22 10.01
C LYS A 221 14.03 17.36 8.76
N LEU A 222 12.80 16.97 8.38
CA LEU A 222 12.54 16.09 7.25
C LEU A 222 12.16 16.92 6.03
N LYS A 223 12.83 16.67 4.91
CA LYS A 223 12.47 17.24 3.61
C LYS A 223 11.65 16.23 2.83
N ILE A 224 10.34 16.50 2.69
CA ILE A 224 9.39 15.65 1.97
C ILE A 224 9.30 16.14 0.53
N PRO A 225 9.49 15.29 -0.50
CA PRO A 225 9.41 15.72 -1.90
C PRO A 225 8.08 16.42 -2.19
N ALA A 226 8.15 17.53 -2.90
CA ALA A 226 6.97 18.26 -3.34
C ALA A 226 6.56 17.82 -4.76
N CYS A 227 5.34 18.15 -5.17
CA CYS A 227 4.86 17.87 -6.54
C CYS A 227 4.81 16.37 -6.90
N MET A 228 4.76 15.48 -5.93
CA MET A 228 4.49 14.07 -6.20
C MET A 228 3.06 13.90 -6.73
N ALA A 229 2.88 12.99 -7.67
CA ALA A 229 1.58 12.68 -8.27
C ALA A 229 1.57 11.23 -8.74
N TYR A 230 0.41 10.59 -8.70
CA TYR A 230 0.25 9.23 -9.23
C TYR A 230 0.45 9.22 -10.74
N ARG A 231 1.42 8.45 -11.20
CA ARG A 231 1.71 8.25 -12.60
C ARG A 231 1.90 6.78 -12.92
N PHE A 232 1.50 6.42 -14.12
CA PHE A 232 1.59 5.07 -14.65
C PHE A 232 2.34 5.16 -15.98
N ARG A 233 3.07 4.11 -16.35
CA ARG A 233 3.67 4.05 -17.68
C ARG A 233 2.53 3.98 -18.69
N ALA A 234 2.63 4.77 -19.73
CA ALA A 234 1.84 4.50 -20.94
C ALA A 234 2.34 3.18 -21.53
N ASP A 235 1.43 2.23 -21.73
CA ASP A 235 1.69 1.01 -22.46
C ASP A 235 2.04 1.30 -23.93
#